data_7f47747f7b127d02524557292ed1a392
#
_entry.id   7f47747f7b127d02524557292ed1a392
#
_cell.length_a   1.000
_cell.length_b   1.000
_cell.length_c   1.000
_cell.angle_alpha   90.00
_cell.angle_beta   90.00
_cell.angle_gamma   90.00
#
_symmetry.space_group_name_H-M   'P 1'
#
loop_
_entity.id
_entity.type
_entity.pdbx_description
1 polymer ?
#
loop_
_entity_poly.entity_id
_entity_poly.type
_entity_poly.pdbx_seq_one_letter_code
_entity_poly.pdbx_strand_id
1 'polypeptide(L)'
;DEIAAAILALLEVQKTVAEGAGATPVAACMSGKVDTTKKTVCVVSGGNVDVTTLSRVITRGLTYGGRLTTITTKLADRAGSLANLLNVVGGTGANVVRIHHEREDVNSEVNACVVSMVLETRNADHVQKIKDELTAKGYSLLDA
;
A
#
# COMPACT_ATOMS: atom_id res chain seq x y z
N ASP A 1 6.45 10.69 3.83
CA ASP A 1 5.69 9.94 2.83
C ASP A 1 5.84 10.56 1.43
N GLU A 2 5.72 11.89 1.28
CA GLU A 2 5.86 12.62 0.02
C GLU A 2 7.24 12.40 -0.65
N ILE A 3 8.32 12.41 0.15
CA ILE A 3 9.69 12.13 -0.36
C ILE A 3 9.80 10.70 -0.86
N ALA A 4 9.21 9.72 -0.17
CA ALA A 4 9.19 8.33 -0.63
C ALA A 4 8.44 8.17 -1.96
N ALA A 5 7.31 8.86 -2.11
CA ALA A 5 6.57 8.90 -3.37
C ALA A 5 7.38 9.54 -4.50
N ALA A 6 8.14 10.61 -4.22
CA ALA A 6 9.01 11.26 -5.19
C ALA A 6 10.19 10.39 -5.62
N ILE A 7 10.83 9.67 -4.68
CA ILE A 7 11.89 8.70 -5.00
C ILE A 7 11.32 7.59 -5.89
N LEU A 8 10.14 7.07 -5.56
CA LEU A 8 9.47 6.05 -6.38
C LEU A 8 9.18 6.57 -7.79
N ALA A 9 8.66 7.79 -7.93
CA ALA A 9 8.40 8.41 -9.21
C ALA A 9 9.68 8.59 -10.04
N LEU A 10 10.77 9.03 -9.41
CA LEU A 10 12.09 9.16 -10.08
C LEU A 10 12.60 7.80 -10.58
N LEU A 11 12.44 6.74 -9.78
CA LEU A 11 12.80 5.38 -10.17
C LEU A 11 11.94 4.86 -11.34
N GLU A 12 10.63 5.05 -11.26
CA GLU A 12 9.68 4.48 -12.24
C GLU A 12 9.66 5.24 -13.56
N VAL A 13 9.71 6.57 -13.51
CA VAL A 13 9.56 7.42 -14.71
C VAL A 13 10.90 7.78 -15.30
N GLN A 14 11.84 8.26 -14.47
CA GLN A 14 13.14 8.78 -14.92
C GLN A 14 14.26 7.73 -14.88
N LYS A 15 14.00 6.55 -14.27
CA LYS A 15 15.02 5.51 -14.06
C LYS A 15 16.22 6.01 -13.27
N THR A 16 16.00 6.95 -12.38
CA THR A 16 17.03 7.62 -11.60
C THR A 16 16.89 7.29 -10.14
N VAL A 17 18.00 6.88 -9.51
CA VAL A 17 18.09 6.69 -8.06
C VAL A 17 18.45 8.02 -7.43
N ALA A 18 17.62 8.49 -6.51
CA ALA A 18 17.89 9.69 -5.70
C ALA A 18 17.76 9.37 -4.21
N GLU A 19 18.63 9.97 -3.40
CA GLU A 19 18.44 9.97 -1.95
C GLU A 19 17.35 10.96 -1.52
N GLY A 20 16.92 10.90 -0.26
CA GLY A 20 15.83 11.74 0.24
C GLY A 20 16.03 13.24 0.03
N ALA A 21 17.26 13.74 0.27
CA ALA A 21 17.60 15.16 0.05
C ALA A 21 17.46 15.54 -1.43
N GLY A 22 17.96 14.69 -2.34
CA GLY A 22 17.87 14.91 -3.78
C GLY A 22 16.45 14.84 -4.33
N ALA A 23 15.56 14.08 -3.72
CA ALA A 23 14.17 13.95 -4.13
C ALA A 23 13.24 15.04 -3.55
N THR A 24 13.70 15.82 -2.56
CA THR A 24 12.89 16.84 -1.89
C THR A 24 12.23 17.85 -2.84
N PRO A 25 12.93 18.45 -3.84
CA PRO A 25 12.29 19.40 -4.75
C PRO A 25 11.19 18.76 -5.59
N VAL A 26 11.37 17.51 -6.00
CA VAL A 26 10.34 16.76 -6.74
C VAL A 26 9.13 16.47 -5.83
N ALA A 27 9.36 16.08 -4.58
CA ALA A 27 8.31 15.89 -3.60
C ALA A 27 7.48 17.16 -3.36
N ALA A 28 8.14 18.33 -3.27
CA ALA A 28 7.46 19.61 -3.11
C ALA A 28 6.58 19.98 -4.31
N CYS A 29 7.03 19.68 -5.53
CA CYS A 29 6.22 19.86 -6.73
C CYS A 29 5.03 18.89 -6.78
N MET A 30 5.26 17.60 -6.51
CA MET A 30 4.21 16.58 -6.56
C MET A 30 3.13 16.80 -5.49
N SER A 31 3.49 17.34 -4.33
CA SER A 31 2.56 17.63 -3.24
C SER A 31 1.88 19.03 -3.33
N GLY A 32 2.07 19.75 -4.43
CA GLY A 32 1.46 21.07 -4.63
C GLY A 32 2.01 22.17 -3.74
N LYS A 33 3.18 21.98 -3.10
CA LYS A 33 3.83 22.98 -2.26
C LYS A 33 4.59 24.04 -3.05
N VAL A 34 4.73 23.82 -4.35
CA VAL A 34 5.37 24.72 -5.31
C VAL A 34 4.41 24.98 -6.45
N ASP A 35 4.32 26.23 -6.91
CA ASP A 35 3.55 26.61 -8.08
C ASP A 35 4.21 26.05 -9.35
N THR A 36 3.65 24.99 -9.90
CA THR A 36 4.10 24.33 -11.12
C THR A 36 3.43 24.86 -12.40
N THR A 37 2.61 25.91 -12.32
CA THR A 37 2.04 26.57 -13.50
C THR A 37 3.09 27.31 -14.32
N LYS A 38 4.23 27.60 -13.70
CA LYS A 38 5.42 28.20 -14.34
C LYS A 38 6.45 27.13 -14.67
N LYS A 39 7.38 27.46 -15.56
CA LYS A 39 8.52 26.59 -15.86
C LYS A 39 9.35 26.37 -14.60
N THR A 40 9.29 25.15 -14.06
CA THR A 40 9.96 24.75 -12.83
C THR A 40 11.06 23.74 -13.15
N VAL A 41 12.22 23.92 -12.55
CA VAL A 41 13.36 23.01 -12.66
C VAL A 41 13.68 22.46 -11.28
N CYS A 42 13.62 21.13 -11.14
CA CYS A 42 14.03 20.44 -9.91
C CYS A 42 15.45 19.93 -10.08
N VAL A 43 16.34 20.35 -9.19
CA VAL A 43 17.71 19.81 -9.14
C VAL A 43 17.68 18.54 -8.30
N VAL A 44 17.82 17.39 -8.94
CA VAL A 44 17.94 16.10 -8.27
C VAL A 44 19.41 15.83 -8.03
N SER A 45 19.83 15.87 -6.77
CA SER A 45 21.23 15.69 -6.37
C SER A 45 21.36 14.49 -5.40
N GLY A 46 22.47 13.77 -5.52
CA GLY A 46 22.77 12.63 -4.62
C GLY A 46 21.95 11.39 -4.89
N GLY A 47 22.62 10.27 -4.88
CA GLY A 47 22.04 8.93 -5.00
C GLY A 47 22.63 7.96 -3.98
N ASN A 48 23.22 8.50 -2.89
CA ASN A 48 23.86 7.71 -1.84
C ASN A 48 22.81 7.13 -0.88
N VAL A 49 22.09 6.12 -1.37
CA VAL A 49 21.10 5.38 -0.58
C VAL A 49 21.47 3.90 -0.60
N ASP A 50 21.54 3.26 0.58
CA ASP A 50 21.75 1.83 0.65
C ASP A 50 20.50 1.06 0.19
N VAL A 51 20.73 -0.16 -0.30
CA VAL A 51 19.67 -1.00 -0.91
C VAL A 51 18.55 -1.34 0.10
N THR A 52 18.89 -1.50 1.38
CA THR A 52 17.90 -1.81 2.43
C THR A 52 17.00 -0.60 2.68
N THR A 53 17.58 0.59 2.77
CA THR A 53 16.82 1.84 2.88
C THR A 53 15.98 2.07 1.63
N LEU A 54 16.53 1.85 0.44
CA LEU A 54 15.79 1.98 -0.82
C LEU A 54 14.57 1.04 -0.86
N SER A 55 14.73 -0.22 -0.45
CA SER A 55 13.63 -1.18 -0.36
C SER A 55 12.49 -0.68 0.55
N ARG A 56 12.83 -0.12 1.72
CA ARG A 56 11.84 0.46 2.65
C ARG A 56 11.14 1.69 2.04
N VAL A 57 11.90 2.55 1.37
CA VAL A 57 11.36 3.74 0.70
C VAL A 57 10.41 3.36 -0.41
N ILE A 58 10.74 2.35 -1.23
CA ILE A 58 9.87 1.83 -2.27
C ILE A 58 8.56 1.32 -1.67
N THR A 59 8.63 0.46 -0.65
CA THR A 59 7.45 -0.06 0.05
C THR A 59 6.57 1.08 0.57
N ARG A 60 7.18 2.08 1.20
CA ARG A 60 6.46 3.25 1.74
C ARG A 60 5.82 4.10 0.64
N GLY A 61 6.52 4.31 -0.46
CA GLY A 61 5.98 5.02 -1.62
C GLY A 61 4.80 4.29 -2.26
N LEU A 62 4.89 2.96 -2.40
CA LEU A 62 3.78 2.14 -2.88
C LEU A 62 2.57 2.21 -1.94
N THR A 63 2.79 2.16 -0.63
CA THR A 63 1.72 2.28 0.37
C THR A 63 1.06 3.65 0.31
N TYR A 64 1.84 4.72 0.27
CA TYR A 64 1.35 6.09 0.17
C TYR A 64 0.53 6.32 -1.12
N GLY A 65 0.95 5.75 -2.23
CA GLY A 65 0.24 5.80 -3.51
C GLY A 65 -0.96 4.86 -3.62
N GLY A 66 -1.29 4.12 -2.56
CA GLY A 66 -2.39 3.15 -2.56
C GLY A 66 -2.15 1.96 -3.49
N ARG A 67 -0.88 1.64 -3.81
CA ARG A 67 -0.47 0.51 -4.65
C ARG A 67 -0.09 -0.73 -3.84
N LEU A 68 0.10 -0.55 -2.55
CA LEU A 68 0.26 -1.60 -1.55
C LEU A 68 -0.60 -1.23 -0.34
N THR A 69 -1.43 -2.15 0.11
CA THR A 69 -2.31 -1.92 1.26
C THR A 69 -2.39 -3.15 2.15
N THR A 70 -2.68 -2.93 3.42
CA THR A 70 -3.03 -4.02 4.35
C THR A 70 -4.49 -3.92 4.67
N ILE A 71 -5.22 -5.02 4.52
CA ILE A 71 -6.62 -5.14 4.92
C ILE A 71 -6.72 -6.27 5.94
N THR A 72 -7.30 -5.96 7.09
CA THR A 72 -7.52 -6.91 8.18
C THR A 72 -9.03 -7.11 8.38
N THR A 73 -9.45 -8.36 8.54
CA THR A 73 -10.85 -8.71 8.75
C THR A 73 -11.00 -9.90 9.69
N LYS A 74 -12.15 -9.98 10.34
CA LYS A 74 -12.56 -11.17 11.11
C LYS A 74 -13.25 -12.17 10.20
N LEU A 75 -12.97 -13.46 10.40
CA LEU A 75 -13.64 -14.59 9.75
C LEU A 75 -14.18 -15.57 10.77
N ALA A 76 -15.26 -16.26 10.40
CA ALA A 76 -15.63 -17.48 11.12
C ALA A 76 -14.55 -18.55 10.90
N ASP A 77 -14.03 -19.13 11.99
CA ASP A 77 -12.99 -20.17 11.93
C ASP A 77 -13.59 -21.53 11.54
N ARG A 78 -13.79 -21.68 10.23
CA ARG A 78 -14.30 -22.93 9.62
C ARG A 78 -13.74 -23.11 8.21
N ALA A 79 -13.77 -24.36 7.76
CA ALA A 79 -13.31 -24.72 6.42
C ALA A 79 -13.99 -23.89 5.35
N GLY A 80 -13.21 -23.38 4.40
CA GLY A 80 -13.69 -22.60 3.26
C GLY A 80 -13.80 -21.09 3.51
N SER A 81 -13.83 -20.61 4.75
CA SER A 81 -13.97 -19.16 5.03
C SER A 81 -12.87 -18.33 4.39
N LEU A 82 -11.61 -18.74 4.52
CA LEU A 82 -10.48 -18.06 3.90
C LEU A 82 -10.55 -18.12 2.37
N ALA A 83 -10.93 -19.24 1.80
CA ALA A 83 -11.06 -19.38 0.36
C ALA A 83 -12.14 -18.43 -0.21
N ASN A 84 -13.26 -18.29 0.47
CA ASN A 84 -14.31 -17.35 0.08
C ASN A 84 -13.84 -15.89 0.15
N LEU A 85 -13.11 -15.50 1.20
CA LEU A 85 -12.51 -14.18 1.32
C LEU A 85 -11.57 -13.89 0.13
N LEU A 86 -10.68 -14.83 -0.16
CA LEU A 86 -9.70 -14.68 -1.25
C LEU A 86 -10.36 -14.62 -2.63
N ASN A 87 -11.47 -15.33 -2.84
CA ASN A 87 -12.25 -15.24 -4.07
C ASN A 87 -12.83 -13.83 -4.26
N VAL A 88 -13.32 -13.20 -3.18
CA VAL A 88 -13.81 -11.81 -3.26
C VAL A 88 -12.66 -10.85 -3.60
N VAL A 89 -11.53 -10.96 -2.91
CA VAL A 89 -10.35 -10.13 -3.16
C VAL A 89 -9.85 -10.29 -4.61
N GLY A 90 -9.68 -11.54 -5.06
CA GLY A 90 -9.23 -11.85 -6.42
C GLY A 90 -10.20 -11.32 -7.49
N GLY A 91 -11.51 -11.37 -7.23
CA GLY A 91 -12.55 -10.83 -8.11
C GLY A 91 -12.44 -9.32 -8.34
N THR A 92 -11.79 -8.57 -7.44
CA THR A 92 -11.51 -7.14 -7.63
C THR A 92 -10.33 -6.86 -8.55
N GLY A 93 -9.50 -7.87 -8.83
CA GLY A 93 -8.24 -7.76 -9.58
C GLY A 93 -7.05 -7.32 -8.71
N ALA A 94 -7.16 -7.43 -7.39
CA ALA A 94 -6.03 -7.27 -6.48
C ALA A 94 -5.18 -8.54 -6.44
N ASN A 95 -3.87 -8.38 -6.29
CA ASN A 95 -2.95 -9.48 -6.09
C ASN A 95 -2.58 -9.60 -4.60
N VAL A 96 -2.54 -10.84 -4.09
CA VAL A 96 -2.21 -11.10 -2.68
C VAL A 96 -0.72 -11.33 -2.54
N VAL A 97 -0.04 -10.44 -1.82
CA VAL A 97 1.41 -10.52 -1.54
C VAL A 97 1.69 -11.40 -0.33
N ARG A 98 0.87 -11.23 0.72
CA ARG A 98 1.05 -11.95 1.99
C ARG A 98 -0.29 -12.10 2.68
N ILE A 99 -0.44 -13.22 3.38
CA ILE A 99 -1.56 -13.47 4.30
C ILE A 99 -0.99 -13.84 5.65
N HIS A 100 -1.51 -13.22 6.69
CA HIS A 100 -1.34 -13.65 8.05
C HIS A 100 -2.71 -14.09 8.60
N HIS A 101 -2.82 -15.35 8.99
CA HIS A 101 -4.05 -15.96 9.50
C HIS A 101 -3.83 -16.32 10.96
N GLU A 102 -4.41 -15.51 11.86
CA GLU A 102 -4.27 -15.64 13.32
C GLU A 102 -5.52 -16.29 13.90
N ARG A 103 -5.36 -17.47 14.48
CA ARG A 103 -6.45 -18.25 15.08
C ARG A 103 -6.46 -18.21 16.61
N GLU A 104 -5.35 -17.78 17.21
CA GLU A 104 -5.13 -17.82 18.66
C GLU A 104 -5.19 -16.43 19.30
N ASP A 105 -5.84 -15.46 18.65
CA ASP A 105 -6.03 -14.13 19.23
C ASP A 105 -6.97 -14.24 20.44
N VAL A 106 -6.41 -14.01 21.63
CA VAL A 106 -7.13 -14.04 22.91
C VAL A 106 -8.27 -13.03 23.02
N ASN A 107 -8.31 -12.03 22.15
CA ASN A 107 -9.36 -11.02 22.08
C ASN A 107 -10.47 -11.38 21.06
N SER A 108 -10.31 -12.49 20.35
CA SER A 108 -11.30 -12.98 19.38
C SER A 108 -12.29 -13.94 20.02
N GLU A 109 -13.49 -14.02 19.45
CA GLU A 109 -14.47 -15.04 19.82
C GLU A 109 -13.93 -16.44 19.51
N VAL A 110 -14.31 -17.44 20.30
CA VAL A 110 -13.80 -18.83 20.20
C VAL A 110 -13.91 -19.43 18.80
N ASN A 111 -14.90 -19.01 18.00
CA ASN A 111 -15.14 -19.49 16.65
C ASN A 111 -14.78 -18.46 15.57
N ALA A 112 -13.94 -17.48 15.89
CA ALA A 112 -13.48 -16.46 14.96
C ALA A 112 -11.95 -16.46 14.85
N CYS A 113 -11.46 -16.05 13.72
CA CYS A 113 -10.04 -15.81 13.45
C CYS A 113 -9.85 -14.45 12.78
N VAL A 114 -8.64 -13.93 12.87
CA VAL A 114 -8.26 -12.67 12.23
C VAL A 114 -7.39 -12.98 11.01
N VAL A 115 -7.71 -12.37 9.89
CA VAL A 115 -6.91 -12.47 8.67
C VAL A 115 -6.45 -11.08 8.25
N SER A 116 -5.13 -10.90 8.17
CA SER A 116 -4.48 -9.71 7.65
C SER A 116 -3.86 -10.03 6.29
N MET A 117 -4.21 -9.27 5.27
CA MET A 117 -3.75 -9.46 3.90
C MET A 117 -3.01 -8.23 3.43
N VAL A 118 -1.79 -8.42 2.93
CA VAL A 118 -1.07 -7.40 2.17
C VAL A 118 -1.39 -7.60 0.69
N LEU A 119 -1.92 -6.56 0.07
CA LEU A 119 -2.45 -6.59 -1.30
C LEU A 119 -1.72 -5.60 -2.19
N GLU A 120 -1.33 -6.03 -3.39
CA GLU A 120 -1.00 -5.12 -4.48
C GLU A 120 -2.28 -4.63 -5.14
N THR A 121 -2.35 -3.32 -5.31
CA THR A 121 -3.50 -2.61 -5.83
C THR A 121 -3.04 -1.60 -6.87
N ARG A 122 -3.98 -1.01 -7.62
CA ARG A 122 -3.63 -0.04 -8.67
C ARG A 122 -3.42 1.38 -8.13
N ASN A 123 -4.28 1.79 -7.19
CA ASN A 123 -4.33 3.13 -6.60
C ASN A 123 -5.30 3.12 -5.39
N ALA A 124 -5.49 4.29 -4.78
CA ALA A 124 -6.38 4.46 -3.64
C ALA A 124 -7.85 4.12 -3.95
N ASP A 125 -8.36 4.44 -5.15
CA ASP A 125 -9.72 4.11 -5.56
C ASP A 125 -9.93 2.60 -5.63
N HIS A 126 -8.91 1.86 -6.08
CA HIS A 126 -8.96 0.40 -6.10
C HIS A 126 -8.98 -0.19 -4.68
N VAL A 127 -8.22 0.41 -3.75
CA VAL A 127 -8.29 0.04 -2.32
C VAL A 127 -9.70 0.23 -1.77
N GLN A 128 -10.32 1.39 -2.07
CA GLN A 128 -11.69 1.66 -1.63
C GLN A 128 -12.69 0.65 -2.22
N LYS A 129 -12.59 0.36 -3.51
CA LYS A 129 -13.42 -0.67 -4.15
C LYS A 129 -13.31 -2.03 -3.47
N ILE A 130 -12.09 -2.45 -3.09
CA ILE A 130 -11.89 -3.73 -2.38
C ILE A 130 -12.61 -3.70 -1.02
N LYS A 131 -12.47 -2.61 -0.27
CA LYS A 131 -13.14 -2.44 1.03
C LYS A 131 -14.66 -2.49 0.89
N ASP A 132 -15.21 -1.82 -0.12
CA ASP A 132 -16.65 -1.80 -0.39
C ASP A 132 -17.17 -3.19 -0.75
N GLU A 133 -16.48 -3.93 -1.62
CA GLU A 133 -16.84 -5.30 -2.00
C GLU A 133 -16.80 -6.27 -0.81
N LEU A 134 -15.77 -6.16 0.04
CA LEU A 134 -15.67 -6.96 1.26
C LEU A 134 -16.82 -6.64 2.23
N THR A 135 -17.10 -5.37 2.45
CA THR A 135 -18.20 -4.92 3.31
C THR A 135 -19.56 -5.38 2.77
N ALA A 136 -19.79 -5.27 1.47
CA ALA A 136 -21.01 -5.74 0.81
C ALA A 136 -21.23 -7.26 0.93
N LYS A 137 -20.13 -8.02 1.07
CA LYS A 137 -20.16 -9.48 1.33
C LYS A 137 -20.24 -9.84 2.82
N GLY A 138 -20.36 -8.84 3.70
CA GLY A 138 -20.52 -9.03 5.14
C GLY A 138 -19.22 -9.22 5.93
N TYR A 139 -18.06 -8.90 5.35
CA TYR A 139 -16.80 -8.91 6.07
C TYR A 139 -16.64 -7.63 6.90
N SER A 140 -16.34 -7.79 8.20
CA SER A 140 -16.04 -6.69 9.11
C SER A 140 -14.57 -6.33 9.01
N LEU A 141 -14.27 -5.17 8.43
CA LEU A 141 -12.89 -4.67 8.36
C LEU A 141 -12.46 -4.12 9.72
N LEU A 142 -11.23 -4.43 10.10
CA LEU A 142 -10.60 -3.91 11.32
C LEU A 142 -9.67 -2.77 10.93
N ASP A 143 -9.66 -1.71 11.76
CA ASP A 143 -8.69 -0.63 11.62
C ASP A 143 -7.29 -1.17 11.95
N ALA A 144 -6.30 -0.75 11.15
CA ALA A 144 -4.90 -1.16 11.27
C ALA A 144 -4.16 -0.34 12.32
#